data_5680636baca3e1a13535bd43327f642d
#
_entry.id   5680636baca3e1a13535bd43327f642d
#
_cell.length_a   1.000
_cell.length_b   1.000
_cell.length_c   1.000
_cell.angle_alpha   90.00
_cell.angle_beta   90.00
_cell.angle_gamma   90.00
#
_symmetry.space_group_name_H-M   'P 1'
#
loop_
_entity.id
_entity.type
_entity.pdbx_description
1 polymer ?
#
loop_
_entity_poly.entity_id
_entity_poly.type
_entity_poly.pdbx_seq_one_letter_code
_entity_poly.pdbx_strand_id
1 'polypeptide(L)'
;MFEIKDLHVNISEVEKKIINGINLKINPGEVHAIMGPNGSGKSTLSYTLSGKEGYEIEKGDIALDGKSILDDEPDERAAKGIFLAFQYPIEIPGVGNLSFIRTALNSQRKFNGKDELNPAEFLKILREKADFLNVDMEMLKRPLNVGFSGGEKKRNEILQMALLEPRFCILDETDSGLDVDAMKQVSKGVNSLRSKNRSFLIITHYQRLLNYIKPDFVHIMAKGK
;
A
#
# COMPACT_ATOMS: atom_id res chain seq x y z
N MET A 1 -2.60 -15.24 -3.12
CA MET A 1 -2.50 -15.57 -1.68
C MET A 1 -1.23 -14.94 -1.13
N PHE A 2 -1.33 -14.23 -0.03
CA PHE A 2 -0.19 -13.64 0.69
C PHE A 2 -0.01 -14.38 2.02
N GLU A 3 1.22 -14.78 2.35
CA GLU A 3 1.48 -15.60 3.54
C GLU A 3 2.75 -15.13 4.26
N ILE A 4 2.68 -15.04 5.57
CA ILE A 4 3.80 -14.75 6.47
C ILE A 4 3.95 -15.94 7.41
N LYS A 5 5.16 -16.49 7.54
CA LYS A 5 5.47 -17.62 8.40
C LYS A 5 6.57 -17.29 9.37
N ASP A 6 6.27 -17.36 10.65
CA ASP A 6 7.23 -17.20 11.77
C ASP A 6 8.19 -16.02 11.57
N LEU A 7 7.65 -14.86 11.18
CA LEU A 7 8.44 -13.69 10.81
C LEU A 7 9.03 -13.00 12.04
N HIS A 8 10.35 -12.83 12.03
CA HIS A 8 11.10 -12.08 13.03
C HIS A 8 11.90 -10.97 12.35
N VAL A 9 11.77 -9.73 12.84
CA VAL A 9 12.38 -8.56 12.22
C VAL A 9 13.07 -7.68 13.24
N ASN A 10 14.28 -7.25 12.90
CA ASN A 10 15.05 -6.25 13.61
C ASN A 10 15.09 -4.94 12.82
N ILE A 11 15.30 -3.84 13.52
CA ILE A 11 15.72 -2.56 12.91
C ILE A 11 17.24 -2.52 12.97
N SER A 12 17.89 -2.43 11.79
CA SER A 12 19.34 -2.52 11.64
C SER A 12 20.11 -1.47 12.45
N GLU A 13 19.59 -0.23 12.48
CA GLU A 13 20.27 0.90 13.14
C GLU A 13 20.36 0.76 14.67
N VAL A 14 19.44 0.06 15.29
CA VAL A 14 19.32 -0.02 16.77
C VAL A 14 19.41 -1.43 17.31
N GLU A 15 19.65 -2.42 16.46
CA GLU A 15 19.69 -3.87 16.80
C GLU A 15 18.51 -4.30 17.68
N LYS A 16 17.36 -3.67 17.44
CA LYS A 16 16.18 -3.89 18.27
C LYS A 16 15.20 -4.80 17.56
N LYS A 17 14.89 -5.93 18.18
CA LYS A 17 13.86 -6.85 17.73
C LYS A 17 12.46 -6.25 17.93
N ILE A 18 11.74 -6.09 16.84
CA ILE A 18 10.41 -5.47 16.84
C ILE A 18 9.32 -6.51 16.53
N ILE A 19 9.56 -7.39 15.56
CA ILE A 19 8.61 -8.45 15.20
C ILE A 19 9.14 -9.79 15.71
N ASN A 20 8.26 -10.56 16.34
CA ASN A 20 8.62 -11.73 17.14
C ASN A 20 7.73 -12.95 16.81
N GLY A 21 7.84 -13.48 15.58
CA GLY A 21 7.16 -14.71 15.17
C GLY A 21 5.73 -14.50 14.69
N ILE A 22 5.51 -13.51 13.80
CA ILE A 22 4.19 -13.26 13.19
C ILE A 22 3.90 -14.36 12.16
N ASN A 23 2.67 -14.87 12.25
CA ASN A 23 2.07 -15.75 11.26
C ASN A 23 0.79 -15.12 10.76
N LEU A 24 0.65 -14.96 9.44
CA LEU A 24 -0.54 -14.36 8.83
C LEU A 24 -0.74 -14.95 7.44
N LYS A 25 -1.98 -15.32 7.13
CA LYS A 25 -2.36 -15.79 5.80
C LYS A 25 -3.56 -15.00 5.32
N ILE A 26 -3.46 -14.44 4.13
CA ILE A 26 -4.51 -13.62 3.49
C ILE A 26 -4.81 -14.24 2.13
N ASN A 27 -6.02 -14.73 1.95
CA ASN A 27 -6.43 -15.30 0.67
C ASN A 27 -6.82 -14.19 -0.32
N PRO A 28 -6.82 -14.47 -1.63
CA PRO A 28 -7.29 -13.51 -2.62
C PRO A 28 -8.71 -13.02 -2.32
N GLY A 29 -8.89 -11.69 -2.36
CA GLY A 29 -10.16 -11.03 -2.12
C GLY A 29 -10.48 -10.71 -0.65
N GLU A 30 -9.72 -11.25 0.31
CA GLU A 30 -9.92 -10.96 1.73
C GLU A 30 -9.39 -9.59 2.13
N VAL A 31 -10.05 -9.01 3.11
CA VAL A 31 -9.64 -7.77 3.79
C VAL A 31 -9.34 -8.08 5.24
N HIS A 32 -8.07 -7.97 5.61
CA HIS A 32 -7.63 -8.13 6.99
C HIS A 32 -7.29 -6.78 7.61
N ALA A 33 -7.60 -6.62 8.89
CA ALA A 33 -7.18 -5.47 9.66
C ALA A 33 -6.22 -5.88 10.77
N ILE A 34 -5.13 -5.12 10.95
CA ILE A 34 -4.24 -5.23 12.10
C ILE A 34 -4.44 -3.99 12.97
N MET A 35 -4.82 -4.22 14.21
CA MET A 35 -4.94 -3.19 15.24
C MET A 35 -3.94 -3.44 16.37
N GLY A 36 -3.67 -2.41 17.16
CA GLY A 36 -2.79 -2.52 18.32
C GLY A 36 -2.25 -1.16 18.74
N PRO A 37 -1.65 -1.08 19.94
CA PRO A 37 -1.12 0.17 20.46
C PRO A 37 0.06 0.69 19.62
N ASN A 38 0.39 1.97 19.79
CA ASN A 38 1.59 2.54 19.18
C ASN A 38 2.83 1.80 19.69
N GLY A 39 3.79 1.58 18.79
CA GLY A 39 5.01 0.81 19.09
C GLY A 39 4.82 -0.71 19.14
N SER A 40 3.66 -1.26 18.76
CA SER A 40 3.46 -2.72 18.69
C SER A 40 4.17 -3.39 17.49
N GLY A 41 4.68 -2.60 16.52
CA GLY A 41 5.39 -3.10 15.33
C GLY A 41 4.58 -3.06 14.03
N LYS A 42 3.38 -2.44 14.01
CA LYS A 42 2.50 -2.42 12.82
C LYS A 42 3.16 -1.80 11.59
N SER A 43 3.74 -0.61 11.73
CA SER A 43 4.43 0.05 10.60
C SER A 43 5.75 -0.64 10.26
N THR A 44 6.43 -1.26 11.24
CA THR A 44 7.57 -2.14 10.96
C THR A 44 7.13 -3.29 10.06
N LEU A 45 5.98 -3.91 10.34
CA LEU A 45 5.44 -4.96 9.49
C LEU A 45 5.17 -4.45 8.07
N SER A 46 4.45 -3.32 7.90
CA SER A 46 4.16 -2.77 6.56
C SER A 46 5.41 -2.46 5.75
N TYR A 47 6.42 -1.89 6.38
CA TYR A 47 7.71 -1.59 5.73
C TYR A 47 8.50 -2.84 5.37
N THR A 48 8.54 -3.84 6.26
CA THR A 48 9.17 -5.13 5.96
C THR A 48 8.50 -5.83 4.79
N LEU A 49 7.17 -5.84 4.75
CA LEU A 49 6.41 -6.46 3.65
C LEU A 49 6.64 -5.76 2.30
N SER A 50 6.86 -4.45 2.31
CA SER A 50 7.17 -3.69 1.10
C SER A 50 8.65 -3.76 0.67
N GLY A 51 9.52 -4.37 1.48
CA GLY A 51 10.96 -4.49 1.19
C GLY A 51 11.78 -3.24 1.52
N LYS A 52 11.24 -2.33 2.35
CA LYS A 52 11.96 -1.10 2.70
C LYS A 52 13.27 -1.44 3.43
N GLU A 53 14.36 -0.78 3.02
CA GLU A 53 15.67 -0.89 3.68
C GLU A 53 15.62 -0.55 5.17
N GLY A 54 16.56 -1.11 5.94
CA GLY A 54 16.69 -0.88 7.38
C GLY A 54 15.86 -1.82 8.26
N TYR A 55 15.17 -2.78 7.65
CA TYR A 55 14.38 -3.83 8.34
C TYR A 55 14.93 -5.21 7.99
N GLU A 56 15.70 -5.80 8.89
CA GLU A 56 16.35 -7.09 8.69
C GLU A 56 15.47 -8.25 9.15
N ILE A 57 15.22 -9.19 8.25
CA ILE A 57 14.49 -10.41 8.56
C ILE A 57 15.47 -11.43 9.10
N GLU A 58 15.40 -11.71 10.41
CA GLU A 58 16.26 -12.72 11.05
C GLU A 58 15.77 -14.14 10.78
N LYS A 59 14.47 -14.32 10.71
CA LYS A 59 13.82 -15.63 10.58
C LYS A 59 12.44 -15.50 9.99
N GLY A 60 11.99 -16.55 9.34
CA GLY A 60 10.66 -16.67 8.78
C GLY A 60 10.66 -16.48 7.28
N ASP A 61 9.46 -16.42 6.71
CA ASP A 61 9.26 -16.26 5.27
C ASP A 61 8.08 -15.35 4.98
N ILE A 62 8.15 -14.66 3.85
CA ILE A 62 7.07 -13.88 3.26
C ILE A 62 6.87 -14.41 1.84
N ALA A 63 5.67 -14.89 1.55
CA ALA A 63 5.38 -15.49 0.26
C ALA A 63 4.17 -14.83 -0.43
N LEU A 64 4.31 -14.59 -1.73
CA LEU A 64 3.22 -14.20 -2.62
C LEU A 64 2.95 -15.34 -3.60
N ASP A 65 1.71 -15.87 -3.57
CA ASP A 65 1.29 -17.04 -4.37
C ASP A 65 2.20 -18.26 -4.23
N GLY A 66 2.66 -18.51 -3.00
CA GLY A 66 3.49 -19.65 -2.66
C GLY A 66 4.97 -19.52 -3.05
N LYS A 67 5.39 -18.35 -3.55
CA LYS A 67 6.79 -18.05 -3.84
C LYS A 67 7.30 -17.04 -2.81
N SER A 68 8.46 -17.34 -2.20
CA SER A 68 9.13 -16.39 -1.31
C SER A 68 9.50 -15.12 -2.05
N ILE A 69 9.39 -13.99 -1.34
CA ILE A 69 9.77 -12.67 -1.81
C ILE A 69 10.84 -12.02 -0.91
N LEU A 70 11.54 -12.83 -0.11
CA LEU A 70 12.54 -12.31 0.83
C LEU A 70 13.69 -11.61 0.11
N ASP A 71 14.14 -12.18 -0.99
CA ASP A 71 15.27 -11.68 -1.80
C ASP A 71 14.84 -10.61 -2.81
N ASP A 72 13.54 -10.31 -2.89
CA ASP A 72 13.04 -9.32 -3.84
C ASP A 72 13.27 -7.89 -3.32
N GLU A 73 13.81 -7.04 -4.20
CA GLU A 73 13.92 -5.61 -3.97
C GLU A 73 12.53 -4.92 -3.95
N PRO A 74 12.39 -3.71 -3.37
CA PRO A 74 11.10 -3.02 -3.26
C PRO A 74 10.37 -2.83 -4.60
N ASP A 75 11.09 -2.53 -5.67
CA ASP A 75 10.54 -2.35 -7.02
C ASP A 75 10.07 -3.68 -7.63
N GLU A 76 10.76 -4.78 -7.38
CA GLU A 76 10.34 -6.12 -7.78
C GLU A 76 9.07 -6.55 -7.05
N ARG A 77 8.97 -6.29 -5.73
CA ARG A 77 7.74 -6.53 -4.95
C ARG A 77 6.57 -5.71 -5.49
N ALA A 78 6.81 -4.44 -5.80
CA ALA A 78 5.80 -3.57 -6.41
C ALA A 78 5.38 -4.09 -7.79
N ALA A 79 6.32 -4.52 -8.62
CA ALA A 79 6.05 -5.09 -9.95
C ALA A 79 5.27 -6.43 -9.88
N LYS A 80 5.50 -7.23 -8.85
CA LYS A 80 4.73 -8.45 -8.54
C LYS A 80 3.32 -8.15 -8.01
N GLY A 81 3.01 -6.90 -7.72
CA GLY A 81 1.68 -6.44 -7.33
C GLY A 81 1.49 -6.23 -5.83
N ILE A 82 2.54 -5.92 -5.08
CA ILE A 82 2.45 -5.44 -3.71
C ILE A 82 2.42 -3.90 -3.73
N PHE A 83 1.49 -3.30 -3.01
CA PHE A 83 1.32 -1.85 -2.92
C PHE A 83 1.28 -1.42 -1.46
N LEU A 84 2.04 -0.42 -1.11
CA LEU A 84 2.01 0.22 0.20
C LEU A 84 1.46 1.65 0.08
N ALA A 85 0.31 1.90 0.71
CA ALA A 85 -0.16 3.25 1.00
C ALA A 85 0.46 3.69 2.33
N PHE A 86 1.28 4.74 2.29
CA PHE A 86 2.04 5.22 3.43
C PHE A 86 1.16 5.97 4.43
N GLN A 87 1.52 5.95 5.69
CA GLN A 87 0.91 6.83 6.69
C GLN A 87 1.02 8.31 6.27
N TYR A 88 2.23 8.71 5.85
CA TYR A 88 2.53 10.06 5.34
C TYR A 88 3.14 9.95 3.94
N PRO A 89 2.35 10.17 2.85
CA PRO A 89 2.87 10.14 1.50
C PRO A 89 3.95 11.21 1.28
N ILE A 90 5.09 10.78 0.72
CA ILE A 90 6.28 11.61 0.55
C ILE A 90 6.04 12.65 -0.56
N GLU A 91 6.55 13.87 -0.36
CA GLU A 91 6.64 14.90 -1.38
C GLU A 91 7.95 14.75 -2.15
N ILE A 92 7.89 14.78 -3.48
CA ILE A 92 9.09 14.70 -4.34
C ILE A 92 9.13 15.93 -5.24
N PRO A 93 9.81 17.01 -4.77
CA PRO A 93 9.97 18.22 -5.58
C PRO A 93 10.70 17.94 -6.89
N GLY A 94 10.24 18.56 -7.98
CA GLY A 94 10.84 18.37 -9.31
C GLY A 94 10.36 17.14 -10.07
N VAL A 95 9.67 16.19 -9.42
CA VAL A 95 9.10 15.03 -10.11
C VAL A 95 7.61 15.28 -10.36
N GLY A 96 7.23 15.43 -11.62
CA GLY A 96 5.83 15.59 -12.00
C GLY A 96 4.99 14.36 -11.70
N ASN A 97 3.82 14.54 -11.08
CA ASN A 97 2.94 13.45 -10.67
C ASN A 97 2.55 12.54 -11.85
N LEU A 98 2.17 13.13 -13.00
CA LEU A 98 1.84 12.37 -14.21
C LEU A 98 3.02 11.51 -14.71
N SER A 99 4.23 12.07 -14.72
CA SER A 99 5.44 11.35 -15.12
C SER A 99 5.74 10.19 -14.19
N PHE A 100 5.65 10.44 -12.88
CA PHE A 100 5.85 9.42 -11.85
C PHE A 100 4.90 8.24 -12.05
N ILE A 101 3.59 8.50 -12.13
CA ILE A 101 2.59 7.44 -12.25
C ILE A 101 2.77 6.65 -13.56
N ARG A 102 3.03 7.36 -14.69
CA ARG A 102 3.26 6.68 -15.99
C ARG A 102 4.50 5.80 -15.95
N THR A 103 5.60 6.30 -15.37
CA THR A 103 6.84 5.52 -15.25
C THR A 103 6.62 4.29 -14.39
N ALA A 104 5.99 4.41 -13.23
CA ALA A 104 5.68 3.28 -12.35
C ALA A 104 4.82 2.23 -13.06
N LEU A 105 3.76 2.67 -13.76
CA LEU A 105 2.87 1.78 -14.49
C LEU A 105 3.59 1.06 -15.65
N ASN A 106 4.42 1.77 -16.41
CA ASN A 106 5.17 1.17 -17.50
C ASN A 106 6.27 0.23 -17.01
N SER A 107 6.96 0.55 -15.92
CA SER A 107 7.92 -0.37 -15.27
C SER A 107 7.25 -1.67 -14.84
N GLN A 108 6.08 -1.59 -14.19
CA GLN A 108 5.30 -2.77 -13.81
C GLN A 108 4.84 -3.58 -15.04
N ARG A 109 4.39 -2.91 -16.10
CA ARG A 109 3.98 -3.57 -17.35
C ARG A 109 5.14 -4.31 -18.00
N LYS A 110 6.30 -3.67 -18.11
CA LYS A 110 7.53 -4.25 -18.65
C LYS A 110 7.99 -5.48 -17.86
N PHE A 111 7.98 -5.40 -16.52
CA PHE A 111 8.30 -6.52 -15.64
C PHE A 111 7.37 -7.72 -15.90
N ASN A 112 6.09 -7.47 -16.17
CA ASN A 112 5.09 -8.48 -16.48
C ASN A 112 5.00 -8.86 -17.98
N GLY A 113 5.99 -8.50 -18.79
CA GLY A 113 6.06 -8.85 -20.22
C GLY A 113 5.00 -8.16 -21.09
N LYS A 114 4.48 -7.01 -20.65
CA LYS A 114 3.50 -6.21 -21.41
C LYS A 114 4.16 -5.00 -22.02
N ASP A 115 3.66 -4.56 -23.18
CA ASP A 115 4.13 -3.34 -23.82
C ASP A 115 3.86 -2.10 -22.97
N GLU A 116 4.75 -1.11 -23.06
CA GLU A 116 4.57 0.18 -22.43
C GLU A 116 3.40 0.94 -23.07
N LEU A 117 2.65 1.67 -22.22
CA LEU A 117 1.61 2.57 -22.71
C LEU A 117 2.25 3.83 -23.29
N ASN A 118 1.81 4.20 -24.49
CA ASN A 118 2.14 5.51 -25.02
C ASN A 118 1.43 6.63 -24.23
N PRO A 119 1.85 7.90 -24.40
CA PRO A 119 1.26 9.00 -23.62
C PRO A 119 -0.26 9.16 -23.78
N ALA A 120 -0.82 8.88 -24.94
CA ALA A 120 -2.24 9.03 -25.21
C ALA A 120 -3.07 7.93 -24.52
N GLU A 121 -2.61 6.68 -24.60
CA GLU A 121 -3.20 5.54 -23.90
C GLU A 121 -3.18 5.74 -22.39
N PHE A 122 -2.02 6.16 -21.85
CA PHE A 122 -1.90 6.46 -20.44
C PHE A 122 -2.89 7.54 -19.98
N LEU A 123 -2.96 8.67 -20.69
CA LEU A 123 -3.87 9.77 -20.34
C LEU A 123 -5.34 9.35 -20.41
N LYS A 124 -5.71 8.46 -21.33
CA LYS A 124 -7.08 7.92 -21.41
C LYS A 124 -7.42 7.14 -20.16
N ILE A 125 -6.59 6.17 -19.78
CA ILE A 125 -6.82 5.33 -18.58
C ILE A 125 -6.78 6.19 -17.33
N LEU A 126 -5.85 7.14 -17.23
CA LEU A 126 -5.74 8.05 -16.10
C LEU A 126 -7.02 8.88 -15.91
N ARG A 127 -7.58 9.47 -16.96
CA ARG A 127 -8.82 10.25 -16.90
C ARG A 127 -9.98 9.40 -16.42
N GLU A 128 -10.16 8.21 -16.98
CA GLU A 128 -11.23 7.28 -16.58
C GLU A 128 -11.14 6.96 -15.06
N LYS A 129 -9.94 6.69 -14.54
CA LYS A 129 -9.73 6.39 -13.12
C LYS A 129 -9.85 7.64 -12.23
N ALA A 130 -9.36 8.80 -12.68
CA ALA A 130 -9.47 10.07 -11.97
C ALA A 130 -10.94 10.50 -11.83
N ASP A 131 -11.71 10.43 -12.90
CA ASP A 131 -13.15 10.75 -12.90
C ASP A 131 -13.92 9.81 -11.95
N PHE A 132 -13.62 8.51 -12.03
CA PHE A 132 -14.24 7.51 -11.16
C PHE A 132 -13.98 7.76 -9.66
N LEU A 133 -12.78 8.24 -9.32
CA LEU A 133 -12.35 8.53 -7.94
C LEU A 133 -12.57 9.99 -7.53
N ASN A 134 -13.14 10.84 -8.39
CA ASN A 134 -13.27 12.28 -8.20
C ASN A 134 -11.92 12.96 -7.85
N VAL A 135 -10.87 12.62 -8.60
CA VAL A 135 -9.55 13.23 -8.50
C VAL A 135 -9.43 14.34 -9.54
N ASP A 136 -9.08 15.55 -9.09
CA ASP A 136 -8.89 16.69 -9.99
C ASP A 136 -7.64 16.51 -10.86
N MET A 137 -7.80 16.59 -12.18
CA MET A 137 -6.69 16.50 -13.12
C MET A 137 -5.68 17.65 -12.99
N GLU A 138 -6.11 18.83 -12.50
CA GLU A 138 -5.18 19.94 -12.25
C GLU A 138 -4.21 19.61 -11.10
N MET A 139 -4.68 18.88 -10.07
CA MET A 139 -3.82 18.38 -9.00
C MET A 139 -2.68 17.51 -9.58
N LEU A 140 -2.99 16.70 -10.58
CA LEU A 140 -2.01 15.76 -11.18
C LEU A 140 -0.94 16.43 -12.04
N LYS A 141 -1.13 17.70 -12.43
CA LYS A 141 -0.10 18.49 -13.16
C LYS A 141 1.03 18.99 -12.25
N ARG A 142 0.81 18.97 -10.95
CA ARG A 142 1.78 19.44 -9.93
C ARG A 142 2.86 18.39 -9.68
N PRO A 143 3.99 18.76 -9.06
CA PRO A 143 4.96 17.78 -8.55
C PRO A 143 4.32 16.82 -7.54
N LEU A 144 4.85 15.60 -7.47
CA LEU A 144 4.28 14.52 -6.67
C LEU A 144 4.09 14.92 -5.20
N ASN A 145 2.84 15.01 -4.79
CA ASN A 145 2.37 15.36 -3.45
C ASN A 145 2.79 16.73 -2.91
N VAL A 146 3.52 17.56 -3.67
CA VAL A 146 4.03 18.85 -3.20
C VAL A 146 2.88 19.84 -3.02
N GLY A 147 2.74 20.29 -1.77
CA GLY A 147 1.68 21.23 -1.36
C GLY A 147 0.27 20.62 -1.46
N PHE A 148 0.12 19.32 -1.49
CA PHE A 148 -1.17 18.66 -1.38
C PHE A 148 -1.62 18.65 0.09
N SER A 149 -2.92 18.85 0.31
CA SER A 149 -3.53 18.54 1.61
C SER A 149 -3.44 17.05 1.93
N GLY A 150 -3.62 16.68 3.20
CA GLY A 150 -3.63 15.27 3.59
C GLY A 150 -4.62 14.43 2.79
N GLY A 151 -5.83 14.96 2.58
CA GLY A 151 -6.86 14.31 1.76
C GLY A 151 -6.49 14.17 0.29
N GLU A 152 -5.83 15.18 -0.30
CA GLU A 152 -5.33 15.11 -1.68
C GLU A 152 -4.23 14.06 -1.84
N LYS A 153 -3.28 14.00 -0.89
CA LYS A 153 -2.22 12.98 -0.88
C LYS A 153 -2.82 11.58 -0.85
N LYS A 154 -3.82 11.34 0.00
CA LYS A 154 -4.48 10.03 0.10
C LYS A 154 -5.30 9.69 -1.15
N ARG A 155 -6.02 10.64 -1.73
CA ARG A 155 -6.70 10.40 -3.02
C ARG A 155 -5.72 10.08 -4.15
N ASN A 156 -4.54 10.74 -4.16
CA ASN A 156 -3.48 10.43 -5.12
C ASN A 156 -2.95 9.00 -4.95
N GLU A 157 -2.77 8.52 -3.71
CA GLU A 157 -2.40 7.11 -3.45
C GLU A 157 -3.47 6.13 -3.93
N ILE A 158 -4.76 6.42 -3.69
CA ILE A 158 -5.85 5.58 -4.18
C ILE A 158 -5.91 5.56 -5.72
N LEU A 159 -5.63 6.70 -6.37
CA LEU A 159 -5.52 6.75 -7.83
C LEU A 159 -4.35 5.90 -8.34
N GLN A 160 -3.18 5.98 -7.70
CA GLN A 160 -2.04 5.13 -8.02
C GLN A 160 -2.41 3.64 -7.87
N MET A 161 -3.07 3.27 -6.77
CA MET A 161 -3.56 1.91 -6.55
C MET A 161 -4.56 1.46 -7.63
N ALA A 162 -5.44 2.37 -8.10
CA ALA A 162 -6.39 2.08 -9.16
C ALA A 162 -5.74 1.86 -10.53
N LEU A 163 -4.61 2.54 -10.80
CA LEU A 163 -3.88 2.45 -12.06
C LEU A 163 -2.92 1.26 -12.08
N LEU A 164 -2.21 1.02 -10.97
CA LEU A 164 -1.24 -0.07 -10.85
C LEU A 164 -1.91 -1.45 -10.66
N GLU A 165 -3.17 -1.47 -10.25
CA GLU A 165 -3.98 -2.67 -10.06
C GLU A 165 -3.25 -3.77 -9.25
N PRO A 166 -2.73 -3.46 -8.04
CA PRO A 166 -1.98 -4.40 -7.24
C PRO A 166 -2.86 -5.58 -6.80
N ARG A 167 -2.21 -6.69 -6.49
CA ARG A 167 -2.85 -7.91 -5.99
C ARG A 167 -2.97 -7.93 -4.48
N PHE A 168 -2.00 -7.29 -3.81
CA PHE A 168 -1.96 -7.15 -2.35
C PHE A 168 -1.70 -5.69 -1.98
N CYS A 169 -2.62 -5.09 -1.24
CA CYS A 169 -2.58 -3.69 -0.82
C CYS A 169 -2.38 -3.60 0.69
N ILE A 170 -1.35 -2.91 1.10
CA ILE A 170 -1.09 -2.59 2.50
C ILE A 170 -1.48 -1.12 2.70
N LEU A 171 -2.42 -0.86 3.61
CA LEU A 171 -2.90 0.49 3.94
C LEU A 171 -2.43 0.82 5.36
N ASP A 172 -1.30 1.55 5.48
CA ASP A 172 -0.70 1.88 6.77
C ASP A 172 -1.25 3.21 7.28
N GLU A 173 -2.12 3.13 8.31
CA GLU A 173 -2.76 4.28 8.98
C GLU A 173 -3.28 5.35 7.99
N THR A 174 -3.95 4.91 6.93
CA THR A 174 -4.43 5.78 5.84
C THR A 174 -5.50 6.78 6.28
N ASP A 175 -6.01 6.64 7.48
CA ASP A 175 -6.96 7.55 8.14
C ASP A 175 -6.29 8.62 9.01
N SER A 176 -4.97 8.55 9.20
CA SER A 176 -4.21 9.50 10.01
C SER A 176 -4.27 10.90 9.42
N GLY A 177 -4.66 11.89 10.25
CA GLY A 177 -4.73 13.30 9.86
C GLY A 177 -5.86 13.66 8.89
N LEU A 178 -6.78 12.75 8.61
CA LEU A 178 -7.95 13.00 7.77
C LEU A 178 -9.15 13.45 8.60
N ASP A 179 -9.89 14.43 8.06
CA ASP A 179 -11.24 14.71 8.52
C ASP A 179 -12.21 13.58 8.12
N VAL A 180 -13.44 13.66 8.62
CA VAL A 180 -14.46 12.61 8.41
C VAL A 180 -14.80 12.46 6.92
N ASP A 181 -14.87 13.55 6.17
CA ASP A 181 -15.31 13.50 4.79
C ASP A 181 -14.18 13.00 3.87
N ALA A 182 -12.94 13.42 4.09
CA ALA A 182 -11.78 12.86 3.40
C ALA A 182 -11.64 11.36 3.68
N MET A 183 -11.84 10.91 4.93
CA MET A 183 -11.82 9.50 5.28
C MET A 183 -12.91 8.70 4.58
N LYS A 184 -14.15 9.23 4.48
CA LYS A 184 -15.24 8.59 3.72
C LYS A 184 -14.88 8.45 2.24
N GLN A 185 -14.30 9.50 1.63
CA GLN A 185 -13.89 9.46 0.22
C GLN A 185 -12.80 8.43 -0.03
N VAL A 186 -11.75 8.39 0.80
CA VAL A 186 -10.68 7.40 0.75
C VAL A 186 -11.26 5.98 0.90
N SER A 187 -12.11 5.78 1.90
CA SER A 187 -12.76 4.48 2.14
C SER A 187 -13.63 4.04 0.97
N LYS A 188 -14.38 4.96 0.35
CA LYS A 188 -15.16 4.69 -0.87
C LYS A 188 -14.25 4.27 -2.02
N GLY A 189 -13.12 4.97 -2.20
CA GLY A 189 -12.11 4.61 -3.19
C GLY A 189 -11.56 3.19 -2.97
N VAL A 190 -11.12 2.86 -1.74
CA VAL A 190 -10.64 1.51 -1.40
C VAL A 190 -11.72 0.46 -1.66
N ASN A 191 -12.95 0.67 -1.18
CA ASN A 191 -14.05 -0.29 -1.38
C ASN A 191 -14.37 -0.51 -2.86
N SER A 192 -14.28 0.53 -3.69
CA SER A 192 -14.52 0.40 -5.15
C SER A 192 -13.44 -0.42 -5.87
N LEU A 193 -12.27 -0.55 -5.27
CA LEU A 193 -11.15 -1.34 -5.80
C LEU A 193 -11.15 -2.78 -5.28
N ARG A 194 -12.05 -3.16 -4.36
CA ARG A 194 -12.18 -4.54 -3.89
C ARG A 194 -12.55 -5.46 -5.05
N SER A 195 -11.89 -6.60 -5.11
CA SER A 195 -12.18 -7.64 -6.10
C SER A 195 -11.81 -9.02 -5.55
N LYS A 196 -12.26 -10.08 -6.20
CA LYS A 196 -11.90 -11.47 -5.82
C LYS A 196 -10.41 -11.78 -5.93
N ASN A 197 -9.65 -10.93 -6.64
CA ASN A 197 -8.21 -11.13 -6.87
C ASN A 197 -7.34 -10.11 -6.14
N ARG A 198 -7.92 -9.18 -5.39
CA ARG A 198 -7.20 -8.14 -4.66
C ARG A 198 -7.47 -8.23 -3.18
N SER A 199 -6.43 -8.44 -2.41
CA SER A 199 -6.48 -8.53 -0.95
C SER A 199 -5.96 -7.24 -0.31
N PHE A 200 -6.44 -6.96 0.90
CA PHE A 200 -6.06 -5.77 1.65
C PHE A 200 -5.59 -6.15 3.05
N LEU A 201 -4.50 -5.52 3.48
CA LEU A 201 -4.05 -5.49 4.86
C LEU A 201 -4.16 -4.05 5.36
N ILE A 202 -5.13 -3.78 6.21
CA ILE A 202 -5.39 -2.45 6.77
C ILE A 202 -4.73 -2.38 8.13
N ILE A 203 -3.80 -1.46 8.31
CA ILE A 203 -3.19 -1.17 9.59
C ILE A 203 -3.81 0.13 10.12
N THR A 204 -4.44 0.06 11.28
CA THR A 204 -5.03 1.23 11.92
C THR A 204 -5.13 1.04 13.44
N HIS A 205 -5.08 2.12 14.16
CA HIS A 205 -5.41 2.14 15.59
C HIS A 205 -6.80 2.74 15.86
N TYR A 206 -7.51 3.17 14.80
CA TYR A 206 -8.84 3.74 14.89
C TYR A 206 -9.92 2.79 14.39
N GLN A 207 -10.82 2.39 15.26
CA GLN A 207 -11.98 1.58 14.88
C GLN A 207 -12.86 2.28 13.83
N ARG A 208 -12.83 3.62 13.78
CA ARG A 208 -13.65 4.43 12.87
C ARG A 208 -13.43 4.08 11.40
N LEU A 209 -12.19 3.81 10.97
CA LEU A 209 -11.88 3.40 9.60
C LEU A 209 -12.59 2.09 9.25
N LEU A 210 -12.62 1.13 10.18
CA LEU A 210 -13.20 -0.19 9.98
C LEU A 210 -14.74 -0.16 9.86
N ASN A 211 -15.38 0.94 10.27
CA ASN A 211 -16.81 1.15 10.02
C ASN A 211 -17.10 1.44 8.54
N TYR A 212 -16.13 1.98 7.80
CA TYR A 212 -16.25 2.30 6.38
C TYR A 212 -15.64 1.22 5.48
N ILE A 213 -14.53 0.62 5.91
CA ILE A 213 -13.90 -0.50 5.18
C ILE A 213 -14.01 -1.72 6.08
N LYS A 214 -15.11 -2.48 5.92
CA LYS A 214 -15.36 -3.66 6.75
C LYS A 214 -14.35 -4.75 6.42
N PRO A 215 -13.50 -5.16 7.40
CA PRO A 215 -12.60 -6.29 7.22
C PRO A 215 -13.34 -7.62 7.39
N ASP A 216 -12.80 -8.67 6.77
CA ASP A 216 -13.25 -10.06 6.99
C ASP A 216 -12.62 -10.62 8.28
N PHE A 217 -11.40 -10.18 8.61
CA PHE A 217 -10.66 -10.60 9.80
C PHE A 217 -10.01 -9.40 10.49
N VAL A 218 -9.96 -9.44 11.82
CA VAL A 218 -9.28 -8.45 12.65
C VAL A 218 -8.25 -9.16 13.52
N HIS A 219 -7.01 -8.69 13.45
CA HIS A 219 -5.89 -9.18 14.24
C HIS A 219 -5.45 -8.10 15.24
N ILE A 220 -5.09 -8.51 16.43
CA ILE A 220 -4.55 -7.60 17.45
C ILE A 220 -3.06 -7.86 17.57
N MET A 221 -2.26 -6.85 17.27
CA MET A 221 -0.81 -6.92 17.38
C MET A 221 -0.34 -6.24 18.68
N ALA A 222 0.41 -6.97 19.50
CA ALA A 222 0.99 -6.46 20.73
C ALA A 222 2.42 -7.00 20.91
N LYS A 223 3.36 -6.11 21.27
CA LYS A 223 4.76 -6.47 21.55
C LYS A 223 5.41 -7.31 20.42
N GLY A 224 5.12 -6.99 19.17
CA GLY A 224 5.67 -7.65 17.99
C GLY A 224 5.06 -9.02 17.65
N LYS A 225 3.93 -9.36 18.27
CA LYS A 225 3.21 -10.62 18.03
C LYS A 225 1.77 -10.36 17.69
#